data_fd1b13997b262755d1ead2b7a3485494
#
_entry.id   fd1b13997b262755d1ead2b7a3485494
#
_cell.length_a   1.000
_cell.length_b   1.000
_cell.length_c   1.000
_cell.angle_alpha   90.00
_cell.angle_beta   90.00
_cell.angle_gamma   90.00
#
_symmetry.space_group_name_H-M   'P 1'
#
loop_
_entity.id
_entity.type
_entity.pdbx_description
1 polymer ?
#
loop_
_entity_poly.entity_id
_entity_poly.type
_entity_poly.pdbx_seq_one_letter_code
_entity_poly.pdbx_strand_id
1 'polypeptide(L)'
;GKISKADYKLLVQAADNFLTGKSTNVQEKLSLQMKQASEEMEFERAAALRDRIRALTQVQSNQGINPRTVSEADVISLHLDAGQACVQVFFIRANQNWGNVDFYPRVSSDMSHDEVLEAFLGQFYSTKEPPQQIILSHGIKNLGLMKELLTEKLGRNVKITVPQRGESFDLMVSALRNAKESLARKMANTASQRKLLKGLAEAFDMAMPPKRVEVYDNSHIQGEFAVGAMIASGPDGFMKNNYRKFNIIGDNLKPGDDFGMMREVLSRRFKRLLKEDPDRKQGQWPDLLLIDCILYTSTSPR
;
A
#
# COMPACT_ATOMS: atom_id res chain seq x y z
N GLY A 1 -16.53 -28.38 10.36
CA GLY A 1 -16.18 -27.35 11.27
C GLY A 1 -16.11 -27.80 12.70
N LYS A 2 -15.11 -27.26 13.40
CA LYS A 2 -14.88 -27.53 14.85
C LYS A 2 -15.48 -26.48 15.76
N ILE A 3 -16.26 -25.52 15.22
CA ILE A 3 -16.81 -24.40 15.98
C ILE A 3 -18.33 -24.29 15.76
N SER A 4 -19.11 -23.98 16.78
CA SER A 4 -20.54 -23.76 16.66
C SER A 4 -20.85 -22.45 15.91
N LYS A 5 -22.04 -22.36 15.28
CA LYS A 5 -22.50 -21.10 14.64
C LYS A 5 -22.57 -19.93 15.64
N ALA A 6 -22.91 -20.19 16.88
CA ALA A 6 -23.01 -19.18 17.94
C ALA A 6 -21.61 -18.64 18.29
N ASP A 7 -20.63 -19.54 18.50
CA ASP A 7 -19.24 -19.15 18.80
C ASP A 7 -18.57 -18.42 17.64
N TYR A 8 -18.84 -18.88 16.41
CA TYR A 8 -18.34 -18.18 15.21
C TYR A 8 -18.89 -16.75 15.11
N LYS A 9 -20.20 -16.56 15.38
CA LYS A 9 -20.82 -15.24 15.37
C LYS A 9 -20.20 -14.33 16.45
N LEU A 10 -19.87 -14.85 17.63
CA LEU A 10 -19.19 -14.11 18.68
C LEU A 10 -17.77 -13.69 18.27
N LEU A 11 -17.04 -14.58 17.58
CA LEU A 11 -15.71 -14.25 17.06
C LEU A 11 -15.76 -13.17 15.97
N VAL A 12 -16.71 -13.25 15.04
CA VAL A 12 -16.92 -12.22 14.01
C VAL A 12 -17.28 -10.88 14.66
N GLN A 13 -18.14 -10.87 15.67
CA GLN A 13 -18.54 -9.66 16.37
C GLN A 13 -17.40 -9.06 17.18
N ALA A 14 -16.52 -9.88 17.75
CA ALA A 14 -15.30 -9.42 18.43
C ALA A 14 -14.28 -8.82 17.44
N ALA A 15 -14.14 -9.43 16.25
CA ALA A 15 -13.29 -8.91 15.18
C ALA A 15 -13.86 -7.58 14.62
N ASP A 16 -15.15 -7.48 14.40
CA ASP A 16 -15.81 -6.26 13.96
C ASP A 16 -15.64 -5.13 14.99
N ASN A 17 -15.89 -5.40 16.27
CA ASN A 17 -15.64 -4.43 17.34
C ASN A 17 -14.17 -3.99 17.44
N PHE A 18 -13.22 -4.88 17.17
CA PHE A 18 -11.81 -4.55 17.12
C PHE A 18 -11.49 -3.65 15.92
N LEU A 19 -11.97 -4.01 14.75
CA LEU A 19 -11.77 -3.26 13.50
C LEU A 19 -12.50 -1.91 13.49
N THR A 20 -13.62 -1.78 14.21
CA THR A 20 -14.37 -0.52 14.36
C THR A 20 -13.89 0.37 15.50
N GLY A 21 -12.70 0.08 16.09
CA GLY A 21 -12.06 0.92 17.11
C GLY A 21 -12.60 0.76 18.54
N LYS A 22 -13.51 -0.18 18.76
CA LYS A 22 -14.00 -0.53 20.11
C LYS A 22 -13.08 -1.54 20.83
N SER A 23 -11.79 -1.48 20.54
CA SER A 23 -10.79 -2.43 21.04
C SER A 23 -10.61 -2.37 22.58
N THR A 24 -10.82 -1.21 23.21
CA THR A 24 -10.79 -1.06 24.67
C THR A 24 -11.85 -1.95 25.31
N ASN A 25 -13.09 -1.95 24.79
CA ASN A 25 -14.17 -2.80 25.29
C ASN A 25 -13.85 -4.30 25.10
N VAL A 26 -13.12 -4.67 24.05
CA VAL A 26 -12.70 -6.05 23.81
C VAL A 26 -11.63 -6.46 24.83
N GLN A 27 -10.65 -5.58 25.13
CA GLN A 27 -9.62 -5.85 26.13
C GLN A 27 -10.19 -5.93 27.54
N GLU A 28 -11.10 -5.04 27.92
CA GLU A 28 -11.78 -5.07 29.21
C GLU A 28 -12.56 -6.38 29.40
N LYS A 29 -13.29 -6.80 28.37
CA LYS A 29 -14.06 -8.06 28.39
C LYS A 29 -13.14 -9.28 28.53
N LEU A 30 -12.03 -9.32 27.77
CA LEU A 30 -11.03 -10.40 27.89
C LEU A 30 -10.34 -10.40 29.25
N SER A 31 -10.07 -9.22 29.83
CA SER A 31 -9.48 -9.09 31.17
C SER A 31 -10.42 -9.61 32.25
N LEU A 32 -11.72 -9.31 32.13
CA LEU A 32 -12.74 -9.85 33.07
C LEU A 32 -12.83 -11.38 32.97
N GLN A 33 -12.87 -11.91 31.73
CA GLN A 33 -12.89 -13.36 31.52
C GLN A 33 -11.62 -14.06 32.03
N MET A 34 -10.45 -13.43 31.87
CA MET A 34 -9.18 -13.93 32.38
C MET A 34 -9.20 -14.02 33.94
N LYS A 35 -9.73 -12.97 34.58
CA LYS A 35 -9.86 -12.93 36.05
C LYS A 35 -10.79 -14.02 36.53
N GLN A 36 -11.95 -14.18 35.90
CA GLN A 36 -12.91 -15.24 36.24
C GLN A 36 -12.31 -16.64 36.05
N ALA A 37 -11.64 -16.92 34.93
CA ALA A 37 -10.97 -18.19 34.71
C ALA A 37 -9.87 -18.47 35.76
N SER A 38 -9.18 -17.42 36.24
CA SER A 38 -8.20 -17.54 37.31
C SER A 38 -8.86 -17.86 38.66
N GLU A 39 -10.00 -17.24 38.99
CA GLU A 39 -10.78 -17.51 40.20
C GLU A 39 -11.37 -18.93 40.21
N GLU A 40 -11.75 -19.45 39.03
CA GLU A 40 -12.23 -20.81 38.80
C GLU A 40 -11.10 -21.85 38.73
N MET A 41 -9.83 -21.43 38.93
CA MET A 41 -8.61 -22.26 38.84
C MET A 41 -8.37 -22.87 37.45
N GLU A 42 -9.02 -22.34 36.38
CA GLU A 42 -8.81 -22.72 35.00
C GLU A 42 -7.56 -22.02 34.42
N PHE A 43 -6.38 -22.36 34.94
CA PHE A 43 -5.14 -21.64 34.64
C PHE A 43 -4.72 -21.66 33.16
N GLU A 44 -4.98 -22.74 32.43
CA GLU A 44 -4.68 -22.80 31.00
C GLU A 44 -5.55 -21.83 30.21
N ARG A 45 -6.83 -21.71 30.52
CA ARG A 45 -7.75 -20.75 29.92
C ARG A 45 -7.38 -19.31 30.28
N ALA A 46 -7.01 -19.06 31.53
CA ALA A 46 -6.51 -17.75 31.98
C ALA A 46 -5.22 -17.35 31.22
N ALA A 47 -4.29 -18.30 31.02
CA ALA A 47 -3.07 -18.06 30.26
C ALA A 47 -3.34 -17.77 28.77
N ALA A 48 -4.25 -18.50 28.13
CA ALA A 48 -4.65 -18.23 26.75
C ALA A 48 -5.29 -16.85 26.58
N LEU A 49 -6.13 -16.42 27.53
CA LEU A 49 -6.74 -15.09 27.54
C LEU A 49 -5.69 -13.98 27.77
N ARG A 50 -4.72 -14.18 28.67
CA ARG A 50 -3.59 -13.27 28.88
C ARG A 50 -2.76 -13.09 27.61
N ASP A 51 -2.43 -14.17 26.91
CA ASP A 51 -1.62 -14.12 25.71
C ASP A 51 -2.37 -13.42 24.56
N ARG A 52 -3.69 -13.58 24.51
CA ARG A 52 -4.58 -12.87 23.59
C ARG A 52 -4.62 -11.35 23.88
N ILE A 53 -4.70 -10.95 25.16
CA ILE A 53 -4.60 -9.54 25.57
C ILE A 53 -3.23 -8.97 25.20
N ARG A 54 -2.14 -9.70 25.44
CA ARG A 54 -0.78 -9.30 25.05
C ARG A 54 -0.65 -9.06 23.56
N ALA A 55 -1.12 -9.98 22.73
CA ALA A 55 -1.09 -9.84 21.29
C ALA A 55 -1.86 -8.60 20.80
N LEU A 56 -3.07 -8.35 21.35
CA LEU A 56 -3.86 -7.16 21.06
C LEU A 56 -3.14 -5.87 21.47
N THR A 57 -2.52 -5.86 22.66
CA THR A 57 -1.75 -4.70 23.17
C THR A 57 -0.51 -4.45 22.30
N GLN A 58 0.17 -5.49 21.84
CA GLN A 58 1.35 -5.36 20.98
C GLN A 58 1.00 -4.82 19.58
N VAL A 59 -0.13 -5.23 19.02
CA VAL A 59 -0.64 -4.65 17.76
C VAL A 59 -0.97 -3.17 17.94
N GLN A 60 -1.53 -2.77 19.07
CA GLN A 60 -1.85 -1.38 19.39
C GLN A 60 -0.61 -0.53 19.70
N SER A 61 0.38 -1.06 20.41
CA SER A 61 1.60 -0.32 20.75
C SER A 61 2.49 0.00 19.55
N ASN A 62 2.43 -0.83 18.50
CA ASN A 62 3.17 -0.60 17.26
C ASN A 62 2.52 0.44 16.32
N GLN A 63 1.33 0.95 16.65
CA GLN A 63 0.58 1.88 15.80
C GLN A 63 0.76 3.38 16.11
N GLY A 64 1.76 3.77 16.90
CA GLY A 64 2.07 5.17 17.14
C GLY A 64 1.16 5.86 18.16
N ILE A 65 1.20 7.17 18.22
CA ILE A 65 0.56 8.02 19.21
C ILE A 65 -0.97 7.87 19.17
N ASN A 66 -1.55 7.32 20.22
CA ASN A 66 -3.00 7.29 20.41
C ASN A 66 -3.45 8.58 21.12
N PRO A 67 -4.27 9.42 20.49
CA PRO A 67 -4.73 10.66 21.07
C PRO A 67 -5.79 10.41 22.17
N ARG A 68 -5.83 11.33 23.16
CA ARG A 68 -6.82 11.30 24.24
C ARG A 68 -8.05 12.15 23.92
N THR A 69 -7.85 13.26 23.22
CA THR A 69 -8.89 14.29 22.96
C THR A 69 -9.41 14.26 21.53
N VAL A 70 -8.72 13.61 20.61
CA VAL A 70 -9.10 13.49 19.19
C VAL A 70 -9.72 12.11 18.96
N SER A 71 -11.05 12.05 18.96
CA SER A 71 -11.77 10.78 18.80
C SER A 71 -11.85 10.29 17.36
N GLU A 72 -12.06 11.20 16.41
CA GLU A 72 -12.18 10.89 14.98
C GLU A 72 -11.57 12.02 14.15
N ALA A 73 -10.50 11.74 13.43
CA ALA A 73 -9.86 12.69 12.53
C ALA A 73 -9.02 12.00 11.45
N ASP A 74 -8.85 12.69 10.32
CA ASP A 74 -7.76 12.42 9.39
C ASP A 74 -6.70 13.51 9.57
N VAL A 75 -5.46 13.10 9.90
CA VAL A 75 -4.32 14.01 10.02
C VAL A 75 -3.52 13.95 8.74
N ILE A 76 -3.51 15.02 7.99
CA ILE A 76 -2.94 15.08 6.64
C ILE A 76 -1.78 16.07 6.62
N SER A 77 -0.57 15.56 6.46
CA SER A 77 0.66 16.36 6.46
C SER A 77 1.39 16.20 5.13
N LEU A 78 1.82 17.32 4.57
CA LEU A 78 2.55 17.43 3.32
C LEU A 78 3.99 17.84 3.58
N HIS A 79 4.93 17.14 2.94
CA HIS A 79 6.31 17.55 2.80
C HIS A 79 6.70 17.63 1.32
N LEU A 80 7.29 18.74 0.93
CA LEU A 80 7.84 19.00 -0.41
C LEU A 80 9.36 19.08 -0.32
N ASP A 81 10.05 18.38 -1.20
CA ASP A 81 11.50 18.47 -1.33
C ASP A 81 11.92 18.14 -2.77
N ALA A 82 12.80 18.97 -3.33
CA ALA A 82 13.39 18.81 -4.66
C ALA A 82 12.36 18.48 -5.77
N GLY A 83 11.21 19.13 -5.78
CA GLY A 83 10.15 18.93 -6.78
C GLY A 83 9.40 17.61 -6.62
N GLN A 84 9.50 16.97 -5.45
CA GLN A 84 8.74 15.79 -5.09
C GLN A 84 7.89 16.05 -3.85
N ALA A 85 6.78 15.34 -3.73
CA ALA A 85 5.85 15.47 -2.64
C ALA A 85 5.60 14.15 -1.93
N CYS A 86 5.43 14.19 -0.62
CA CYS A 86 4.84 13.12 0.16
C CYS A 86 3.72 13.68 1.03
N VAL A 87 2.52 13.14 0.88
CA VAL A 87 1.40 13.39 1.77
C VAL A 87 1.22 12.18 2.67
N GLN A 88 1.35 12.39 3.97
CA GLN A 88 1.10 11.39 4.99
C GLN A 88 -0.31 11.58 5.54
N VAL A 89 -1.10 10.52 5.58
CA VAL A 89 -2.42 10.52 6.20
C VAL A 89 -2.45 9.56 7.37
N PHE A 90 -2.75 10.06 8.58
CA PHE A 90 -3.06 9.25 9.75
C PHE A 90 -4.56 9.16 9.92
N PHE A 91 -5.07 7.97 10.14
CA PHE A 91 -6.49 7.73 10.38
C PHE A 91 -6.72 7.55 11.88
N ILE A 92 -7.28 8.57 12.52
CA ILE A 92 -7.65 8.49 13.93
C ILE A 92 -9.13 8.11 14.01
N ARG A 93 -9.44 7.01 14.71
CA ARG A 93 -10.80 6.51 14.96
C ARG A 93 -10.88 6.00 16.39
N ALA A 94 -11.92 6.40 17.12
CA ALA A 94 -12.14 6.03 18.52
C ALA A 94 -10.90 6.27 19.41
N ASN A 95 -10.25 7.45 19.26
CA ASN A 95 -9.03 7.81 19.98
C ASN A 95 -7.81 6.90 19.71
N GLN A 96 -7.83 6.15 18.62
CA GLN A 96 -6.74 5.26 18.22
C GLN A 96 -6.26 5.59 16.82
N ASN A 97 -4.95 5.45 16.62
CA ASN A 97 -4.37 5.52 15.27
C ASN A 97 -4.56 4.17 14.57
N TRP A 98 -5.45 4.14 13.58
CA TRP A 98 -5.76 2.95 12.78
C TRP A 98 -4.74 2.66 11.68
N GLY A 99 -3.70 3.43 11.63
CA GLY A 99 -2.64 3.30 10.66
C GLY A 99 -2.43 4.58 9.88
N ASN A 100 -1.46 4.50 9.00
CA ASN A 100 -1.07 5.61 8.13
C ASN A 100 -0.83 5.13 6.70
N VAL A 101 -0.96 6.05 5.76
CA VAL A 101 -0.70 5.79 4.35
C VAL A 101 0.07 6.96 3.76
N ASP A 102 1.10 6.61 2.95
CA ASP A 102 1.91 7.57 2.20
C ASP A 102 1.34 7.73 0.79
N PHE A 103 1.19 8.97 0.35
CA PHE A 103 0.84 9.32 -1.01
C PHE A 103 1.95 10.17 -1.61
N TYR A 104 2.25 9.93 -2.88
CA TYR A 104 3.28 10.65 -3.61
C TYR A 104 2.67 11.30 -4.86
N PRO A 105 1.94 12.42 -4.69
CA PRO A 105 1.34 13.11 -5.82
C PRO A 105 2.44 13.63 -6.77
N ARG A 106 2.12 13.70 -8.06
CA ARG A 106 2.96 14.36 -9.02
C ARG A 106 2.75 15.86 -8.86
N VAL A 107 3.82 16.59 -8.64
CA VAL A 107 3.80 18.05 -8.45
C VAL A 107 4.72 18.70 -9.47
N SER A 108 4.35 19.90 -9.94
CA SER A 108 5.26 20.76 -10.68
C SER A 108 6.17 21.47 -9.69
N SER A 109 7.35 21.87 -10.11
CA SER A 109 8.35 22.50 -9.24
C SER A 109 7.92 23.87 -8.68
N ASP A 110 6.91 24.48 -9.26
CA ASP A 110 6.33 25.77 -8.94
C ASP A 110 5.09 25.69 -8.03
N MET A 111 4.55 24.50 -7.77
CA MET A 111 3.38 24.33 -6.91
C MET A 111 3.72 24.61 -5.44
N SER A 112 2.88 25.40 -4.80
CA SER A 112 2.97 25.72 -3.38
C SER A 112 2.32 24.61 -2.51
N HIS A 113 2.62 24.61 -1.20
CA HIS A 113 2.06 23.62 -0.26
C HIS A 113 0.53 23.64 -0.22
N ASP A 114 -0.06 24.84 -0.28
CA ASP A 114 -1.50 25.04 -0.25
C ASP A 114 -2.19 24.47 -1.50
N GLU A 115 -1.61 24.66 -2.68
CA GLU A 115 -2.12 24.14 -3.94
C GLU A 115 -2.07 22.61 -3.98
N VAL A 116 -0.96 22.02 -3.54
CA VAL A 116 -0.80 20.56 -3.50
C VAL A 116 -1.78 19.93 -2.51
N LEU A 117 -1.93 20.50 -1.31
CA LEU A 117 -2.88 20.00 -0.32
C LEU A 117 -4.33 20.13 -0.78
N GLU A 118 -4.70 21.26 -1.38
CA GLU A 118 -6.05 21.48 -1.88
C GLU A 118 -6.42 20.47 -2.97
N ALA A 119 -5.54 20.25 -3.95
CA ALA A 119 -5.72 19.27 -4.99
C ALA A 119 -5.78 17.83 -4.42
N PHE A 120 -4.91 17.53 -3.44
CA PHE A 120 -4.92 16.23 -2.77
C PHE A 120 -6.22 15.96 -2.03
N LEU A 121 -6.72 16.94 -1.25
CA LEU A 121 -7.98 16.82 -0.50
C LEU A 121 -9.16 16.56 -1.45
N GLY A 122 -9.26 17.31 -2.54
CA GLY A 122 -10.31 17.15 -3.54
C GLY A 122 -10.28 15.74 -4.15
N GLN A 123 -9.11 15.24 -4.54
CA GLN A 123 -8.97 13.90 -5.09
C GLN A 123 -9.17 12.80 -4.05
N PHE A 124 -8.62 12.96 -2.85
CA PHE A 124 -8.69 11.97 -1.78
C PHE A 124 -10.12 11.74 -1.30
N TYR A 125 -10.86 12.81 -1.08
CA TYR A 125 -12.25 12.73 -0.65
C TYR A 125 -13.25 12.63 -1.81
N SER A 126 -12.83 12.58 -3.07
CA SER A 126 -13.75 12.28 -4.17
C SER A 126 -14.40 10.90 -4.01
N THR A 127 -13.62 9.91 -3.58
CA THR A 127 -14.03 8.50 -3.44
C THR A 127 -14.21 8.04 -1.99
N LYS A 128 -13.78 8.84 -1.00
CA LYS A 128 -13.84 8.49 0.42
C LYS A 128 -14.79 9.40 1.18
N GLU A 129 -15.36 8.90 2.25
CA GLU A 129 -16.13 9.68 3.21
C GLU A 129 -15.19 10.48 4.12
N PRO A 130 -15.37 11.80 4.28
CA PRO A 130 -14.57 12.58 5.20
C PRO A 130 -14.97 12.30 6.66
N PRO A 131 -14.02 12.36 7.62
CA PRO A 131 -14.35 12.36 9.04
C PRO A 131 -14.88 13.73 9.48
N GLN A 132 -15.39 13.82 10.71
CA GLN A 132 -15.84 15.10 11.27
C GLN A 132 -14.71 16.12 11.44
N GLN A 133 -13.47 15.66 11.60
CA GLN A 133 -12.32 16.53 11.76
C GLN A 133 -11.21 16.16 10.78
N ILE A 134 -10.64 17.19 10.13
CA ILE A 134 -9.46 17.09 9.28
C ILE A 134 -8.41 18.04 9.85
N ILE A 135 -7.22 17.51 10.12
CA ILE A 135 -6.08 18.24 10.66
C ILE A 135 -5.03 18.34 9.57
N LEU A 136 -4.65 19.55 9.19
CA LEU A 136 -3.70 19.79 8.11
C LEU A 136 -2.38 20.35 8.63
N SER A 137 -1.28 20.05 7.95
CA SER A 137 0.03 20.63 8.22
C SER A 137 0.17 22.06 7.70
N HIS A 138 -0.55 22.42 6.65
CA HIS A 138 -0.51 23.73 6.02
C HIS A 138 -1.93 24.19 5.68
N GLY A 139 -2.12 25.51 5.57
CA GLY A 139 -3.38 26.07 5.08
C GLY A 139 -3.63 25.73 3.61
N ILE A 140 -4.87 25.92 3.19
CA ILE A 140 -5.29 25.85 1.78
C ILE A 140 -6.00 27.15 1.40
N LYS A 141 -5.91 27.55 0.12
CA LYS A 141 -6.48 28.83 -0.33
C LYS A 141 -8.00 28.89 -0.19
N ASN A 142 -8.67 27.82 -0.64
CA ASN A 142 -10.13 27.76 -0.70
C ASN A 142 -10.71 26.96 0.46
N LEU A 143 -10.25 27.20 1.70
CA LEU A 143 -10.67 26.49 2.90
C LEU A 143 -12.19 26.48 3.09
N GLY A 144 -12.87 27.62 2.87
CA GLY A 144 -14.33 27.73 2.98
C GLY A 144 -15.05 26.80 2.03
N LEU A 145 -14.71 26.83 0.76
CA LEU A 145 -15.30 26.00 -0.28
C LEU A 145 -15.04 24.50 -0.01
N MET A 146 -13.83 24.14 0.38
CA MET A 146 -13.49 22.76 0.72
C MET A 146 -14.31 22.26 1.91
N LYS A 147 -14.48 23.10 2.94
CA LYS A 147 -15.30 22.79 4.12
C LYS A 147 -16.76 22.58 3.74
N GLU A 148 -17.34 23.43 2.91
CA GLU A 148 -18.73 23.31 2.44
C GLU A 148 -18.93 22.01 1.66
N LEU A 149 -18.07 21.73 0.70
CA LEU A 149 -18.11 20.51 -0.12
C LEU A 149 -18.03 19.22 0.73
N LEU A 150 -17.12 19.19 1.69
CA LEU A 150 -16.96 18.01 2.55
C LEU A 150 -18.11 17.90 3.58
N THR A 151 -18.67 19.01 4.03
CA THR A 151 -19.83 19.05 4.92
C THR A 151 -21.08 18.54 4.21
N GLU A 152 -21.30 18.93 2.95
CA GLU A 152 -22.38 18.41 2.11
C GLU A 152 -22.23 16.90 1.90
N LYS A 153 -21.02 16.45 1.57
CA LYS A 153 -20.73 15.02 1.35
C LYS A 153 -20.96 14.17 2.61
N LEU A 154 -20.58 14.65 3.79
CA LEU A 154 -20.75 13.95 5.07
C LEU A 154 -22.19 14.05 5.61
N GLY A 155 -22.97 15.05 5.17
CA GLY A 155 -24.28 15.37 5.72
C GLY A 155 -24.24 16.02 7.12
N ARG A 156 -23.06 16.40 7.61
CA ARG A 156 -22.83 17.07 8.91
C ARG A 156 -21.56 17.90 8.86
N ASN A 157 -21.42 18.87 9.76
CA ASN A 157 -20.31 19.84 9.74
C ASN A 157 -18.95 19.14 9.83
N VAL A 158 -18.07 19.44 8.87
CA VAL A 158 -16.67 19.01 8.84
C VAL A 158 -15.78 20.16 9.33
N LYS A 159 -14.95 19.88 10.33
CA LYS A 159 -13.99 20.83 10.87
C LYS A 159 -12.63 20.61 10.23
N ILE A 160 -12.12 21.60 9.49
CA ILE A 160 -10.76 21.59 8.93
C ILE A 160 -9.91 22.58 9.71
N THR A 161 -8.76 22.15 10.23
CA THR A 161 -7.89 22.95 11.08
C THR A 161 -6.40 22.77 10.78
N VAL A 162 -5.64 23.85 10.96
CA VAL A 162 -4.17 23.84 11.03
C VAL A 162 -3.79 24.17 12.47
N PRO A 163 -3.53 23.16 13.31
CA PRO A 163 -3.28 23.37 14.74
C PRO A 163 -1.93 24.03 14.98
N GLN A 164 -1.87 24.85 16.03
CA GLN A 164 -0.64 25.52 16.45
C GLN A 164 -0.12 25.01 17.80
N ARG A 165 -0.92 24.23 18.54
CA ARG A 165 -0.59 23.71 19.88
C ARG A 165 -1.51 22.55 20.26
N GLY A 166 -1.10 21.81 21.28
CA GLY A 166 -1.86 20.72 21.87
C GLY A 166 -1.79 19.42 21.04
N GLU A 167 -2.56 18.44 21.43
CA GLU A 167 -2.49 17.07 20.91
C GLU A 167 -2.66 16.96 19.38
N SER A 168 -3.57 17.77 18.81
CA SER A 168 -3.73 17.83 17.35
C SER A 168 -2.46 18.33 16.65
N PHE A 169 -1.71 19.25 17.26
CA PHE A 169 -0.43 19.71 16.76
C PHE A 169 0.62 18.62 16.83
N ASP A 170 0.69 17.87 17.94
CA ASP A 170 1.65 16.77 18.10
C ASP A 170 1.41 15.65 17.08
N LEU A 171 0.14 15.33 16.81
CA LEU A 171 -0.25 14.39 15.75
C LEU A 171 0.20 14.90 14.37
N MET A 172 -0.06 16.17 14.08
CA MET A 172 0.32 16.79 12.82
C MET A 172 1.84 16.80 12.62
N VAL A 173 2.61 17.16 13.66
CA VAL A 173 4.08 17.14 13.63
C VAL A 173 4.60 15.73 13.42
N SER A 174 4.00 14.74 14.06
CA SER A 174 4.37 13.33 13.86
C SER A 174 4.10 12.85 12.43
N ALA A 175 2.94 13.21 11.86
CA ALA A 175 2.62 12.91 10.47
C ALA A 175 3.56 13.65 9.50
N LEU A 176 3.93 14.90 9.78
CA LEU A 176 4.87 15.68 8.97
C LEU A 176 6.28 15.04 8.98
N ARG A 177 6.74 14.62 10.14
CA ARG A 177 8.02 13.89 10.27
C ARG A 177 8.00 12.61 9.44
N ASN A 178 6.93 11.82 9.53
CA ASN A 178 6.78 10.61 8.73
C ASN A 178 6.77 10.93 7.22
N ALA A 179 6.07 11.98 6.78
CA ALA A 179 6.08 12.42 5.39
C ALA A 179 7.49 12.72 4.89
N LYS A 180 8.28 13.46 5.70
CA LYS A 180 9.68 13.79 5.40
C LYS A 180 10.55 12.53 5.29
N GLU A 181 10.47 11.65 6.26
CA GLU A 181 11.24 10.39 6.26
C GLU A 181 10.85 9.47 5.10
N SER A 182 9.54 9.37 4.80
CA SER A 182 9.05 8.56 3.68
C SER A 182 9.50 9.11 2.34
N LEU A 183 9.51 10.44 2.16
CA LEU A 183 10.02 11.08 0.96
C LEU A 183 11.53 10.84 0.80
N ALA A 184 12.30 11.02 1.87
CA ALA A 184 13.74 10.78 1.85
C ALA A 184 14.07 9.33 1.47
N ARG A 185 13.36 8.34 2.05
CA ARG A 185 13.50 6.92 1.68
C ARG A 185 13.17 6.67 0.21
N LYS A 186 12.09 7.26 -0.28
CA LYS A 186 11.69 7.13 -1.69
C LYS A 186 12.74 7.72 -2.63
N MET A 187 13.26 8.90 -2.32
CA MET A 187 14.30 9.56 -3.12
C MET A 187 15.59 8.74 -3.15
N ALA A 188 16.03 8.20 -2.02
CA ALA A 188 17.19 7.33 -1.93
C ALA A 188 17.00 6.05 -2.75
N ASN A 189 15.82 5.42 -2.65
CA ASN A 189 15.48 4.24 -3.44
C ASN A 189 15.47 4.54 -4.94
N THR A 190 14.91 5.67 -5.36
CA THR A 190 14.89 6.09 -6.76
C THR A 190 16.31 6.36 -7.29
N ALA A 191 17.17 7.02 -6.50
CA ALA A 191 18.56 7.26 -6.87
C ALA A 191 19.34 5.94 -7.00
N SER A 192 19.15 5.01 -6.06
CA SER A 192 19.73 3.66 -6.12
C SER A 192 19.24 2.91 -7.37
N GLN A 193 17.94 2.95 -7.65
CA GLN A 193 17.36 2.30 -8.83
C GLN A 193 17.95 2.85 -10.14
N ARG A 194 18.08 4.17 -10.25
CA ARG A 194 18.73 4.80 -11.42
C ARG A 194 20.18 4.36 -11.60
N LYS A 195 20.92 4.23 -10.50
CA LYS A 195 22.31 3.72 -10.52
C LYS A 195 22.36 2.27 -11.00
N LEU A 196 21.43 1.42 -10.54
CA LEU A 196 21.31 0.02 -10.99
C LEU A 196 20.97 -0.07 -12.47
N LEU A 197 20.01 0.75 -12.96
CA LEU A 197 19.67 0.77 -14.40
C LEU A 197 20.81 1.26 -15.27
N LYS A 198 21.65 2.19 -14.76
CA LYS A 198 22.87 2.60 -15.44
C LYS A 198 23.88 1.46 -15.53
N GLY A 199 24.13 0.75 -14.42
CA GLY A 199 24.99 -0.43 -14.43
C GLY A 199 24.46 -1.55 -15.34
N LEU A 200 23.14 -1.71 -15.43
CA LEU A 200 22.50 -2.64 -16.35
C LEU A 200 22.75 -2.24 -17.81
N ALA A 201 22.65 -0.95 -18.14
CA ALA A 201 22.93 -0.45 -19.48
C ALA A 201 24.41 -0.69 -19.86
N GLU A 202 25.33 -0.46 -18.96
CA GLU A 202 26.76 -0.74 -19.15
C GLU A 202 27.02 -2.25 -19.36
N ALA A 203 26.38 -3.11 -18.58
CA ALA A 203 26.54 -4.56 -18.68
C ALA A 203 26.00 -5.15 -19.99
N PHE A 204 24.96 -4.55 -20.59
CA PHE A 204 24.35 -4.98 -21.83
C PHE A 204 24.70 -4.11 -23.04
N ASP A 205 25.70 -3.25 -22.93
CA ASP A 205 26.15 -2.33 -23.99
C ASP A 205 25.01 -1.52 -24.61
N MET A 206 24.12 -1.03 -23.76
CA MET A 206 22.99 -0.20 -24.18
C MET A 206 23.40 1.27 -24.28
N ALA A 207 22.94 1.98 -25.30
CA ALA A 207 23.24 3.40 -25.50
C ALA A 207 22.73 4.31 -24.38
N MET A 208 21.65 3.92 -23.69
CA MET A 208 21.04 4.64 -22.58
C MET A 208 20.45 3.68 -21.54
N PRO A 209 20.37 4.11 -20.27
CA PRO A 209 19.68 3.33 -19.25
C PRO A 209 18.23 3.03 -19.64
N PRO A 210 17.77 1.77 -19.48
CA PRO A 210 16.41 1.41 -19.87
C PRO A 210 15.38 2.14 -19.01
N LYS A 211 14.34 2.67 -19.65
CA LYS A 211 13.18 3.29 -18.99
C LYS A 211 12.16 2.25 -18.57
N ARG A 212 12.15 1.10 -19.25
CA ARG A 212 11.26 -0.01 -18.96
C ARG A 212 11.96 -1.34 -19.16
N VAL A 213 12.06 -2.11 -18.09
CA VAL A 213 12.54 -3.49 -18.08
C VAL A 213 11.35 -4.38 -17.76
N GLU A 214 11.10 -5.38 -18.61
CA GLU A 214 10.10 -6.42 -18.32
C GLU A 214 10.82 -7.74 -18.04
N VAL A 215 10.43 -8.41 -16.95
CA VAL A 215 10.96 -9.71 -16.55
C VAL A 215 9.83 -10.72 -16.65
N TYR A 216 10.13 -11.85 -17.26
CA TYR A 216 9.18 -12.94 -17.52
C TYR A 216 9.63 -14.21 -16.85
N ASP A 217 8.71 -14.86 -16.19
CA ASP A 217 8.89 -16.16 -15.56
C ASP A 217 7.65 -17.02 -15.82
N ASN A 218 7.86 -18.33 -16.00
CA ASN A 218 6.80 -19.32 -16.14
C ASN A 218 6.84 -20.30 -14.98
N SER A 219 5.66 -20.68 -14.52
CA SER A 219 5.50 -21.68 -13.48
C SER A 219 4.37 -22.63 -13.84
N HIS A 220 4.57 -23.92 -13.53
CA HIS A 220 3.55 -24.95 -13.68
C HIS A 220 3.65 -25.99 -12.55
N ILE A 221 2.56 -26.69 -12.27
CA ILE A 221 2.50 -27.80 -11.31
C ILE A 221 2.47 -29.10 -12.12
N GLN A 222 3.60 -29.79 -12.21
CA GLN A 222 3.73 -31.07 -12.94
C GLN A 222 3.17 -31.02 -14.38
N GLY A 223 3.31 -29.88 -15.05
CA GLY A 223 2.80 -29.67 -16.42
C GLY A 223 1.36 -29.21 -16.51
N GLU A 224 0.64 -29.13 -15.40
CA GLU A 224 -0.72 -28.60 -15.34
C GLU A 224 -0.73 -27.17 -14.75
N PHE A 225 -1.81 -26.42 -14.99
CA PHE A 225 -2.01 -25.05 -14.48
C PHE A 225 -0.88 -24.08 -14.82
N ALA A 226 -0.35 -24.19 -16.03
CA ALA A 226 0.75 -23.36 -16.49
C ALA A 226 0.39 -21.88 -16.49
N VAL A 227 1.24 -21.05 -15.88
CA VAL A 227 1.06 -19.63 -15.73
C VAL A 227 2.35 -18.91 -16.07
N GLY A 228 2.24 -17.88 -16.93
CA GLY A 228 3.32 -16.91 -17.13
C GLY A 228 3.09 -15.66 -16.28
N ALA A 229 4.14 -15.15 -15.68
CA ALA A 229 4.17 -13.90 -14.97
C ALA A 229 5.03 -12.88 -15.71
N MET A 230 4.60 -11.62 -15.72
CA MET A 230 5.38 -10.48 -16.21
C MET A 230 5.40 -9.43 -15.13
N ILE A 231 6.57 -9.04 -14.71
CA ILE A 231 6.79 -7.85 -13.88
C ILE A 231 7.47 -6.75 -14.71
N ALA A 232 7.20 -5.50 -14.36
CA ALA A 232 7.79 -4.35 -15.02
C ALA A 232 8.48 -3.45 -13.99
N SER A 233 9.63 -2.91 -14.38
CA SER A 233 10.41 -1.97 -13.56
C SER A 233 10.93 -0.83 -14.42
N GLY A 234 11.20 0.31 -13.78
CA GLY A 234 11.72 1.50 -14.45
C GLY A 234 12.50 2.39 -13.48
N PRO A 235 12.81 3.66 -13.87
CA PRO A 235 13.62 4.58 -13.07
C PRO A 235 13.11 4.84 -11.66
N ASP A 236 11.80 4.73 -11.46
CA ASP A 236 11.15 4.94 -10.16
C ASP A 236 10.87 3.62 -9.40
N GLY A 237 11.44 2.50 -9.88
CA GLY A 237 11.29 1.17 -9.30
C GLY A 237 10.23 0.31 -9.98
N PHE A 238 9.64 -0.60 -9.22
CA PHE A 238 8.67 -1.58 -9.72
C PHE A 238 7.32 -0.94 -10.11
N MET A 239 6.89 -1.19 -11.35
CA MET A 239 5.64 -0.71 -11.93
C MET A 239 4.50 -1.72 -11.67
N LYS A 240 4.05 -1.87 -10.43
CA LYS A 240 3.08 -2.91 -10.02
C LYS A 240 1.79 -2.92 -10.83
N ASN A 241 1.29 -1.76 -11.25
CA ASN A 241 0.08 -1.64 -12.08
C ASN A 241 0.25 -2.24 -13.48
N ASN A 242 1.51 -2.44 -13.90
CA ASN A 242 1.87 -3.01 -15.20
C ASN A 242 2.17 -4.50 -15.14
N TYR A 243 2.09 -5.13 -13.96
CA TYR A 243 2.25 -6.57 -13.83
C TYR A 243 1.14 -7.30 -14.54
N ARG A 244 1.47 -8.41 -15.17
CA ARG A 244 0.51 -9.25 -15.90
C ARG A 244 0.70 -10.72 -15.53
N LYS A 245 -0.42 -11.40 -15.47
CA LYS A 245 -0.51 -12.84 -15.36
C LYS A 245 -1.10 -13.37 -16.66
N PHE A 246 -0.51 -14.41 -17.21
CA PHE A 246 -0.96 -15.09 -18.40
C PHE A 246 -1.32 -16.54 -18.03
N ASN A 247 -2.59 -16.88 -18.10
CA ASN A 247 -2.97 -18.29 -18.07
C ASN A 247 -2.59 -18.88 -19.44
N ILE A 248 -1.75 -19.90 -19.44
CA ILE A 248 -1.28 -20.57 -20.64
C ILE A 248 -2.33 -21.62 -21.03
N ILE A 249 -2.82 -21.57 -22.26
CA ILE A 249 -3.99 -22.34 -22.72
C ILE A 249 -3.60 -23.22 -23.91
N GLY A 250 -2.35 -23.23 -24.33
CA GLY A 250 -1.92 -23.89 -25.58
C GLY A 250 -2.26 -25.36 -25.64
N ASP A 251 -3.24 -25.72 -26.49
CA ASP A 251 -3.70 -27.10 -26.71
C ASP A 251 -2.62 -28.05 -27.26
N ASN A 252 -1.47 -27.52 -27.69
CA ASN A 252 -0.35 -28.26 -28.27
C ASN A 252 0.92 -28.21 -27.40
N LEU A 253 0.87 -27.69 -26.20
CA LEU A 253 2.03 -27.63 -25.31
C LEU A 253 2.18 -28.98 -24.57
N LYS A 254 3.35 -29.57 -24.70
CA LYS A 254 3.69 -30.77 -23.90
C LYS A 254 3.92 -30.32 -22.43
N PRO A 255 3.58 -31.18 -21.45
CA PRO A 255 3.95 -30.90 -20.06
C PRO A 255 5.46 -30.65 -19.94
N GLY A 256 5.86 -29.48 -19.38
CA GLY A 256 7.26 -29.07 -19.27
C GLY A 256 7.87 -28.41 -20.52
N ASP A 257 7.06 -28.01 -21.51
CA ASP A 257 7.52 -27.20 -22.64
C ASP A 257 7.59 -25.71 -22.27
N ASP A 258 8.61 -25.35 -21.48
CA ASP A 258 8.83 -23.97 -21.02
C ASP A 258 9.03 -23.00 -22.18
N PHE A 259 9.61 -23.45 -23.29
CA PHE A 259 9.76 -22.67 -24.50
C PHE A 259 8.43 -22.34 -25.18
N GLY A 260 7.58 -23.34 -25.32
CA GLY A 260 6.25 -23.14 -25.89
C GLY A 260 5.41 -22.22 -25.05
N MET A 261 5.47 -22.38 -23.72
CA MET A 261 4.81 -21.51 -22.76
C MET A 261 5.30 -20.06 -22.87
N MET A 262 6.61 -19.84 -22.87
CA MET A 262 7.19 -18.50 -22.99
C MET A 262 6.87 -17.87 -24.35
N ARG A 263 6.89 -18.63 -25.43
CA ARG A 263 6.49 -18.17 -26.77
C ARG A 263 5.04 -17.69 -26.79
N GLU A 264 4.13 -18.40 -26.12
CA GLU A 264 2.74 -17.99 -26.02
C GLU A 264 2.61 -16.67 -25.25
N VAL A 265 3.26 -16.55 -24.09
CA VAL A 265 3.24 -15.36 -23.23
C VAL A 265 3.74 -14.14 -24.01
N LEU A 266 4.91 -14.25 -24.61
CA LEU A 266 5.52 -13.14 -25.39
C LEU A 266 4.67 -12.79 -26.63
N SER A 267 4.16 -13.78 -27.35
CA SER A 267 3.31 -13.54 -28.51
C SER A 267 2.04 -12.75 -28.12
N ARG A 268 1.39 -13.14 -27.03
CA ARG A 268 0.19 -12.45 -26.52
C ARG A 268 0.52 -11.03 -26.04
N ARG A 269 1.64 -10.87 -25.35
CA ARG A 269 2.10 -9.55 -24.87
C ARG A 269 2.37 -8.60 -26.02
N PHE A 270 3.18 -9.03 -26.99
CA PHE A 270 3.57 -8.16 -28.12
C PHE A 270 2.43 -7.91 -29.11
N LYS A 271 1.55 -8.87 -29.36
CA LYS A 271 0.33 -8.65 -30.12
C LYS A 271 -0.56 -7.58 -29.49
N ARG A 272 -0.61 -7.55 -28.15
CA ARG A 272 -1.34 -6.54 -27.40
C ARG A 272 -0.68 -5.16 -27.51
N LEU A 273 0.65 -5.08 -27.37
CA LEU A 273 1.42 -3.85 -27.52
C LEU A 273 1.24 -3.22 -28.88
N LEU A 274 1.26 -4.03 -29.96
CA LEU A 274 1.01 -3.55 -31.33
C LEU A 274 -0.38 -2.92 -31.51
N LYS A 275 -1.37 -3.31 -30.69
CA LYS A 275 -2.70 -2.71 -30.70
C LYS A 275 -2.81 -1.47 -29.82
N GLU A 276 -2.19 -1.51 -28.63
CA GLU A 276 -2.34 -0.46 -27.61
C GLU A 276 -1.38 0.71 -27.83
N ASP A 277 -0.18 0.45 -28.34
CA ASP A 277 0.89 1.45 -28.56
C ASP A 277 1.66 1.14 -29.86
N PRO A 278 0.98 1.19 -31.04
CA PRO A 278 1.59 0.85 -32.34
C PRO A 278 2.77 1.76 -32.67
N ASP A 279 2.67 3.03 -32.33
CA ASP A 279 3.69 4.05 -32.61
C ASP A 279 4.81 4.12 -31.56
N ARG A 280 4.76 3.30 -30.52
CA ARG A 280 5.71 3.27 -29.38
C ARG A 280 5.84 4.60 -28.62
N LYS A 281 4.79 5.43 -28.62
CA LYS A 281 4.81 6.76 -27.99
C LYS A 281 4.30 6.78 -26.56
N GLN A 282 3.59 5.74 -26.13
CA GLN A 282 2.98 5.69 -24.78
C GLN A 282 3.92 5.09 -23.74
N GLY A 283 5.15 4.73 -24.09
CA GLY A 283 6.15 4.16 -23.18
C GLY A 283 5.77 2.78 -22.62
N GLN A 284 4.92 2.06 -23.35
CA GLN A 284 4.47 0.71 -22.98
C GLN A 284 5.42 -0.39 -23.43
N TRP A 285 6.31 -0.06 -24.39
CA TRP A 285 7.30 -1.00 -24.92
C TRP A 285 8.50 -1.14 -23.97
N PRO A 286 8.97 -2.35 -23.74
CA PRO A 286 10.19 -2.55 -22.95
C PRO A 286 11.43 -2.18 -23.75
N ASP A 287 12.41 -1.58 -23.08
CA ASP A 287 13.75 -1.35 -23.61
C ASP A 287 14.64 -2.58 -23.40
N LEU A 288 14.32 -3.38 -22.38
CA LEU A 288 15.04 -4.61 -22.04
C LEU A 288 14.05 -5.69 -21.59
N LEU A 289 14.27 -6.91 -22.07
CA LEU A 289 13.56 -8.11 -21.66
C LEU A 289 14.52 -9.02 -20.91
N LEU A 290 14.12 -9.46 -19.73
CA LEU A 290 14.78 -10.52 -18.97
C LEU A 290 13.83 -11.71 -18.94
N ILE A 291 14.28 -12.84 -19.47
CA ILE A 291 13.45 -14.03 -19.62
C ILE A 291 14.10 -15.14 -18.79
N ASP A 292 13.40 -15.58 -17.74
CA ASP A 292 13.79 -16.76 -16.99
C ASP A 292 13.20 -17.99 -17.68
N CYS A 293 14.02 -18.58 -18.54
CA CYS A 293 13.67 -19.79 -19.28
C CYS A 293 14.90 -20.70 -19.32
N ILE A 294 14.83 -21.84 -18.65
CA ILE A 294 15.95 -22.78 -18.60
C ILE A 294 16.10 -23.49 -19.93
N LEU A 295 17.18 -23.19 -20.64
CA LEU A 295 17.70 -24.06 -21.69
C LEU A 295 18.35 -25.28 -21.04
N TYR A 296 17.66 -26.40 -20.99
CA TYR A 296 18.35 -27.68 -20.81
C TYR A 296 19.21 -27.95 -22.04
N THR A 297 20.40 -27.39 -22.08
CA THR A 297 21.45 -27.91 -22.93
C THR A 297 21.98 -29.18 -22.28
N SER A 298 21.35 -30.30 -22.60
CA SER A 298 21.95 -31.63 -22.37
C SER A 298 23.11 -31.78 -23.34
N THR A 299 24.26 -31.24 -23.02
CA THR A 299 25.53 -31.65 -23.55
C THR A 299 26.49 -31.71 -22.38
N SER A 300 26.44 -32.85 -21.68
CA SER A 300 27.61 -33.32 -20.96
C SER A 300 28.61 -33.78 -22.02
N PRO A 301 29.76 -33.15 -22.20
CA PRO A 301 30.84 -33.78 -22.92
C PRO A 301 31.42 -34.87 -22.04
N ARG A 302 31.47 -36.07 -22.56
CA ARG A 302 32.30 -37.17 -22.02
C ARG A 302 33.76 -36.78 -22.09
#